data_e9909b6f2a7080741165fe50bf0a8fa3
#
_entry.id   e9909b6f2a7080741165fe50bf0a8fa3
#
_cell.length_a   1.000
_cell.length_b   1.000
_cell.length_c   1.000
_cell.angle_alpha   90.00
_cell.angle_beta   90.00
_cell.angle_gamma   90.00
#
_symmetry.space_group_name_H-M   'P 1'
#
loop_
_entity.id
_entity.type
_entity.pdbx_description
1 polymer ?
#
loop_
_entity_poly.entity_id
_entity_poly.type
_entity_poly.pdbx_seq_one_letter_code
_entity_poly.pdbx_strand_id
1 'polypeptide(L)'
;MIRAHLAAELLVEGERWPVFVWTIHHPAGLVLVDTGMIDSRPEIDDMSPTPHPENIPRDVACVINTHLHFDHCGGNRLFPGVPIHVQARELADARALDDYTIREWVDFDGATYVEHEGEVELLPGIRLLPTPGHTDGHQVVVVETGAAAIFHRSPGRTCWERARIAHPSHRSTGALSREGR
;
A
#
# COMPACT_ATOMS: atom_id res chain seq x y z
N MET A 1 21.20 5.88 0.79
CA MET A 1 21.11 4.98 -0.39
C MET A 1 19.72 4.41 -0.44
N ILE A 2 19.07 4.38 -1.64
CA ILE A 2 17.74 3.81 -1.85
C ILE A 2 17.89 2.57 -2.71
N ARG A 3 17.11 1.51 -2.40
CA ARG A 3 17.08 0.25 -3.17
C ARG A 3 15.66 -0.23 -3.37
N ALA A 4 15.37 -0.74 -4.58
CA ALA A 4 14.14 -1.45 -4.92
C ALA A 4 14.30 -2.94 -4.64
N HIS A 5 13.20 -3.58 -4.17
CA HIS A 5 13.09 -5.03 -3.99
C HIS A 5 11.80 -5.50 -4.65
N LEU A 6 11.88 -6.50 -5.51
CA LEU A 6 10.70 -7.12 -6.11
C LEU A 6 9.98 -7.95 -5.03
N ALA A 7 8.84 -7.48 -4.57
CA ALA A 7 8.08 -8.12 -3.49
C ALA A 7 6.99 -9.07 -4.01
N ALA A 8 6.47 -8.83 -5.21
CA ALA A 8 5.50 -9.69 -5.86
C ALA A 8 5.40 -9.38 -7.36
N GLU A 9 4.68 -10.23 -8.08
CA GLU A 9 4.20 -9.97 -9.44
C GLU A 9 2.70 -10.27 -9.50
N LEU A 10 1.96 -9.45 -10.25
CA LEU A 10 0.53 -9.62 -10.49
C LEU A 10 0.26 -9.75 -11.99
N LEU A 11 -0.71 -10.58 -12.37
CA LEU A 11 -1.21 -10.64 -13.73
C LEU A 11 -2.36 -9.65 -13.89
N VAL A 12 -2.14 -8.57 -14.63
CA VAL A 12 -3.14 -7.52 -14.88
C VAL A 12 -3.34 -7.38 -16.38
N GLU A 13 -4.56 -7.61 -16.86
CA GLU A 13 -4.89 -7.52 -18.29
C GLU A 13 -3.99 -8.39 -19.20
N GLY A 14 -3.53 -9.54 -18.69
CA GLY A 14 -2.65 -10.47 -19.41
C GLY A 14 -1.16 -10.14 -19.35
N GLU A 15 -0.77 -9.07 -18.66
CA GLU A 15 0.63 -8.67 -18.46
C GLU A 15 1.08 -8.89 -17.01
N ARG A 16 2.35 -9.27 -16.82
CA ARG A 16 2.97 -9.37 -15.50
C ARG A 16 3.42 -7.98 -15.03
N TRP A 17 2.84 -7.53 -13.91
CA TRP A 17 3.14 -6.25 -13.29
C TRP A 17 3.96 -6.49 -12.03
N PRO A 18 5.18 -5.94 -11.94
CA PRO A 18 6.01 -6.06 -10.75
C PRO A 18 5.51 -5.14 -9.63
N VAL A 19 5.48 -5.69 -8.41
CA VAL A 19 5.23 -4.96 -7.17
C VAL A 19 6.56 -4.76 -6.47
N PHE A 20 6.97 -3.51 -6.29
CA PHE A 20 8.22 -3.17 -5.63
C PHE A 20 7.97 -2.56 -4.25
N VAL A 21 8.84 -2.93 -3.32
CA VAL A 21 9.04 -2.20 -2.06
C VAL A 21 10.42 -1.54 -2.08
N TRP A 22 10.61 -0.51 -1.27
CA TRP A 22 11.83 0.26 -1.32
C TRP A 22 12.45 0.38 0.06
N THR A 23 13.77 0.30 0.15
CA THR A 23 14.50 0.60 1.38
C THR A 23 15.27 1.90 1.24
N ILE A 24 15.24 2.70 2.33
CA ILE A 24 15.99 3.93 2.47
C ILE A 24 16.95 3.72 3.64
N HIS A 25 18.25 3.73 3.37
CA HIS A 25 19.27 3.70 4.42
C HIS A 25 19.39 5.09 5.05
N HIS A 26 19.00 5.20 6.31
CA HIS A 26 19.05 6.43 7.09
C HIS A 26 19.89 6.22 8.36
N PRO A 27 20.56 7.25 8.93
CA PRO A 27 21.30 7.11 10.20
C PRO A 27 20.45 6.60 11.37
N ALA A 28 19.15 6.87 11.38
CA ALA A 28 18.21 6.37 12.39
C ALA A 28 17.78 4.90 12.18
N GLY A 29 18.24 4.24 11.13
CA GLY A 29 17.90 2.86 10.79
C GLY A 29 17.39 2.71 9.37
N LEU A 30 17.09 1.47 8.98
CA LEU A 30 16.53 1.15 7.67
C LEU A 30 15.04 1.48 7.65
N VAL A 31 14.61 2.32 6.71
CA VAL A 31 13.20 2.65 6.47
C VAL A 31 12.71 1.81 5.30
N LEU A 32 11.57 1.12 5.47
CA LEU A 32 10.91 0.38 4.41
C LEU A 32 9.71 1.16 3.88
N VAL A 33 9.63 1.36 2.57
CA VAL A 33 8.48 1.99 1.91
C VAL A 33 7.69 0.92 1.19
N ASP A 34 6.45 0.75 1.60
CA ASP A 34 5.54 -0.35 1.30
C ASP A 34 6.10 -1.73 1.70
N THR A 35 5.22 -2.71 1.76
CA THR A 35 5.58 -4.07 2.20
C THR A 35 5.21 -5.13 1.19
N GLY A 36 4.62 -4.72 0.04
CA GLY A 36 4.18 -5.68 -0.96
C GLY A 36 3.11 -6.62 -0.44
N MET A 37 3.19 -7.86 -0.86
CA MET A 37 2.32 -8.94 -0.39
C MET A 37 3.14 -10.22 -0.17
N ILE A 38 2.64 -11.12 0.68
CA ILE A 38 3.39 -12.33 1.10
C ILE A 38 2.65 -13.63 0.84
N ASP A 39 1.38 -13.56 0.51
CA ASP A 39 0.55 -14.69 0.09
C ASP A 39 -0.58 -14.22 -0.83
N SER A 40 -1.43 -15.16 -1.29
CA SER A 40 -2.64 -14.88 -2.04
C SER A 40 -3.88 -15.08 -1.16
N ARG A 41 -5.01 -14.59 -1.65
CA ARG A 41 -6.35 -14.77 -1.10
C ARG A 41 -7.34 -14.92 -2.25
N PRO A 42 -8.48 -15.60 -2.03
CA PRO A 42 -9.51 -15.76 -3.06
C PRO A 42 -9.95 -14.44 -3.72
N GLU A 43 -9.94 -13.34 -2.97
CA GLU A 43 -10.32 -12.00 -3.44
C GLU A 43 -9.40 -11.44 -4.53
N ILE A 44 -8.18 -11.97 -4.66
CA ILE A 44 -7.14 -11.49 -5.59
C ILE A 44 -6.56 -12.61 -6.47
N ASP A 45 -7.08 -13.83 -6.39
CA ASP A 45 -6.56 -14.99 -7.14
C ASP A 45 -6.69 -14.83 -8.66
N ASP A 46 -7.63 -14.03 -9.14
CA ASP A 46 -7.79 -13.68 -10.56
C ASP A 46 -6.58 -12.91 -11.13
N MET A 47 -5.85 -12.21 -10.27
CA MET A 47 -4.58 -11.55 -10.63
C MET A 47 -3.37 -12.49 -10.55
N SER A 48 -3.57 -13.78 -10.28
CA SER A 48 -2.51 -14.81 -10.22
C SER A 48 -1.25 -14.30 -9.52
N PRO A 49 -1.34 -13.84 -8.27
CA PRO A 49 -0.21 -13.23 -7.57
C PRO A 49 0.93 -14.21 -7.38
N THR A 50 2.15 -13.72 -7.53
CA THR A 50 3.38 -14.46 -7.24
C THR A 50 4.18 -13.67 -6.20
N PRO A 51 3.98 -13.90 -4.90
CA PRO A 51 4.71 -13.23 -3.84
C PRO A 51 6.17 -13.67 -3.75
N HIS A 52 7.05 -12.74 -3.36
CA HIS A 52 8.48 -12.94 -3.09
C HIS A 52 8.86 -12.44 -1.69
N PRO A 53 8.29 -13.03 -0.61
CA PRO A 53 8.49 -12.54 0.76
C PRO A 53 9.94 -12.60 1.22
N GLU A 54 10.77 -13.43 0.61
CA GLU A 54 12.21 -13.54 0.86
C GLU A 54 12.99 -12.28 0.45
N ASN A 55 12.43 -11.48 -0.47
CA ASN A 55 13.05 -10.24 -0.93
C ASN A 55 12.72 -9.02 -0.05
N ILE A 56 11.80 -9.17 0.90
CA ILE A 56 11.36 -8.08 1.78
C ILE A 56 12.29 -8.02 3.00
N PRO A 57 13.08 -6.93 3.18
CA PRO A 57 13.95 -6.77 4.34
C PRO A 57 13.15 -6.76 5.66
N ARG A 58 13.68 -7.43 6.70
CA ARG A 58 12.98 -7.62 7.98
C ARG A 58 13.48 -6.74 9.12
N ASP A 59 14.75 -6.42 9.13
CA ASP A 59 15.36 -5.58 10.16
C ASP A 59 15.23 -4.10 9.77
N VAL A 60 14.05 -3.53 10.07
CA VAL A 60 13.70 -2.15 9.71
C VAL A 60 13.31 -1.35 10.95
N ALA A 61 13.65 -0.08 10.96
CA ALA A 61 13.30 0.84 12.05
C ALA A 61 11.84 1.28 11.98
N CYS A 62 11.29 1.43 10.78
CA CYS A 62 9.90 1.74 10.55
C CYS A 62 9.48 1.34 9.12
N VAL A 63 8.17 1.25 8.92
CA VAL A 63 7.50 1.09 7.63
C VAL A 63 6.77 2.38 7.30
N ILE A 64 6.74 2.75 6.03
CA ILE A 64 5.89 3.81 5.49
C ILE A 64 5.01 3.17 4.43
N ASN A 65 3.70 3.17 4.60
CA ASN A 65 2.79 2.80 3.51
C ASN A 65 2.44 4.03 2.69
N THR A 66 2.62 3.94 1.37
CA THR A 66 2.15 4.97 0.43
C THR A 66 0.64 5.01 0.41
N HIS A 67 0.02 3.84 0.46
CA HIS A 67 -1.41 3.59 0.63
C HIS A 67 -1.64 2.14 1.09
N LEU A 68 -2.89 1.75 1.36
CA LEU A 68 -3.20 0.46 1.97
C LEU A 68 -3.93 -0.51 1.02
N HIS A 69 -3.71 -0.44 -0.29
CA HIS A 69 -4.11 -1.54 -1.15
C HIS A 69 -3.27 -2.79 -0.86
N PHE A 70 -3.84 -3.94 -1.15
CA PHE A 70 -3.32 -5.25 -0.76
C PHE A 70 -1.88 -5.50 -1.24
N ASP A 71 -1.51 -4.98 -2.41
CA ASP A 71 -0.18 -5.11 -3.01
C ASP A 71 0.86 -4.15 -2.42
N HIS A 72 0.46 -3.23 -1.55
CA HIS A 72 1.33 -2.31 -0.82
C HIS A 72 1.41 -2.58 0.67
N CYS A 73 0.35 -3.12 1.28
CA CYS A 73 0.28 -3.36 2.72
C CYS A 73 0.22 -4.85 3.12
N GLY A 74 0.12 -5.78 2.15
CA GLY A 74 -0.06 -7.21 2.43
C GLY A 74 1.08 -7.87 3.21
N GLY A 75 2.26 -7.26 3.19
CA GLY A 75 3.41 -7.66 4.00
C GLY A 75 3.50 -6.97 5.37
N ASN A 76 2.60 -6.04 5.75
CA ASN A 76 2.65 -5.32 7.03
C ASN A 76 2.72 -6.26 8.24
N ARG A 77 2.03 -7.40 8.17
CA ARG A 77 2.01 -8.43 9.22
C ARG A 77 3.36 -9.14 9.47
N LEU A 78 4.39 -8.86 8.67
CA LEU A 78 5.76 -9.27 8.91
C LEU A 78 6.48 -8.39 9.94
N PHE A 79 5.85 -7.28 10.34
CA PHE A 79 6.41 -6.22 11.15
C PHE A 79 5.60 -5.91 12.41
N PRO A 80 5.24 -6.95 13.24
CA PRO A 80 4.51 -6.71 14.47
C PRO A 80 5.35 -5.84 15.43
N GLY A 81 4.73 -4.78 15.97
CA GLY A 81 5.37 -3.84 16.89
C GLY A 81 6.29 -2.80 16.21
N VAL A 82 6.56 -2.91 14.90
CA VAL A 82 7.29 -1.88 14.15
C VAL A 82 6.33 -0.74 13.80
N PRO A 83 6.71 0.54 13.99
CA PRO A 83 5.88 1.67 13.58
C PRO A 83 5.58 1.66 12.06
N ILE A 84 4.30 1.76 11.70
CA ILE A 84 3.83 1.84 10.33
C ILE A 84 3.20 3.21 10.10
N HIS A 85 3.87 4.06 9.34
CA HIS A 85 3.46 5.43 9.07
C HIS A 85 2.50 5.50 7.88
N VAL A 86 1.34 6.12 8.08
CA VAL A 86 0.26 6.22 7.09
C VAL A 86 -0.53 7.52 7.30
N GLN A 87 -1.22 8.04 6.28
CA GLN A 87 -2.18 9.12 6.48
C GLN A 87 -3.41 8.59 7.22
N ALA A 88 -3.94 9.35 8.17
CA ALA A 88 -5.13 8.99 8.96
C ALA A 88 -6.34 8.68 8.05
N ARG A 89 -6.51 9.45 6.96
CA ARG A 89 -7.54 9.21 5.97
C ARG A 89 -7.42 7.84 5.32
N GLU A 90 -6.21 7.41 4.96
CA GLU A 90 -5.94 6.13 4.34
C GLU A 90 -6.34 4.95 5.25
N LEU A 91 -5.93 5.03 6.51
CA LEU A 91 -6.25 3.98 7.48
C LEU A 91 -7.76 3.92 7.77
N ALA A 92 -8.43 5.07 7.83
CA ALA A 92 -9.87 5.15 8.00
C ALA A 92 -10.62 4.51 6.82
N ASP A 93 -10.22 4.82 5.58
CA ASP A 93 -10.84 4.26 4.38
C ASP A 93 -10.58 2.76 4.26
N ALA A 94 -9.37 2.29 4.53
CA ALA A 94 -9.02 0.86 4.51
C ALA A 94 -9.84 0.03 5.52
N ARG A 95 -10.26 0.63 6.63
CA ARG A 95 -11.10 0.00 7.65
C ARG A 95 -12.60 0.09 7.37
N ALA A 96 -13.04 1.14 6.69
CA ALA A 96 -14.45 1.46 6.53
C ALA A 96 -15.03 0.99 5.19
N LEU A 97 -14.23 1.03 4.11
CA LEU A 97 -14.72 0.76 2.78
C LEU A 97 -14.62 -0.74 2.44
N ASP A 98 -15.71 -1.28 1.91
CA ASP A 98 -15.69 -2.62 1.33
C ASP A 98 -14.86 -2.63 0.06
N ASP A 99 -14.23 -3.75 -0.25
CA ASP A 99 -13.39 -3.94 -1.44
C ASP A 99 -12.24 -2.92 -1.60
N TYR A 100 -11.77 -2.34 -0.50
CA TYR A 100 -10.62 -1.44 -0.51
C TYR A 100 -9.30 -2.21 -0.43
N THR A 101 -9.26 -3.17 0.48
CA THR A 101 -8.10 -4.02 0.76
C THR A 101 -8.54 -5.30 1.47
N ILE A 102 -7.59 -6.19 1.73
CA ILE A 102 -7.82 -7.35 2.60
C ILE A 102 -7.67 -6.87 4.05
N ARG A 103 -8.79 -6.70 4.75
CA ARG A 103 -8.84 -6.06 6.08
C ARG A 103 -7.95 -6.72 7.11
N GLU A 104 -7.83 -8.05 7.08
CA GLU A 104 -6.96 -8.82 7.98
C GLU A 104 -5.46 -8.54 7.76
N TRP A 105 -5.11 -7.94 6.62
CA TRP A 105 -3.74 -7.53 6.35
C TRP A 105 -3.42 -6.13 6.89
N VAL A 106 -4.46 -5.36 7.19
CA VAL A 106 -4.38 -4.05 7.85
C VAL A 106 -4.48 -4.22 9.36
N ASP A 107 -5.55 -4.90 9.83
CA ASP A 107 -5.80 -5.13 11.25
C ASP A 107 -5.28 -6.52 11.67
N PHE A 108 -3.97 -6.64 11.89
CA PHE A 108 -3.29 -7.85 12.34
C PHE A 108 -2.78 -7.70 13.77
N ASP A 109 -2.48 -8.83 14.43
CA ASP A 109 -1.93 -8.81 15.78
C ASP A 109 -0.55 -8.14 15.83
N GLY A 110 -0.41 -7.14 16.71
CA GLY A 110 0.79 -6.32 16.82
C GLY A 110 0.90 -5.18 15.81
N ALA A 111 -0.16 -4.86 15.03
CA ALA A 111 -0.17 -3.68 14.16
C ALA A 111 0.03 -2.38 14.95
N THR A 112 1.01 -1.58 14.57
CA THR A 112 1.36 -0.33 15.25
C THR A 112 1.36 0.82 14.25
N TYR A 113 0.17 1.33 13.92
CA TYR A 113 0.03 2.46 13.01
C TYR A 113 0.34 3.78 13.70
N VAL A 114 1.10 4.63 12.99
CA VAL A 114 1.35 6.03 13.32
C VAL A 114 0.67 6.86 12.25
N GLU A 115 -0.46 7.46 12.64
CA GLU A 115 -1.30 8.23 11.74
C GLU A 115 -0.79 9.67 11.59
N HIS A 116 -0.80 10.17 10.36
CA HIS A 116 -0.41 11.53 10.01
C HIS A 116 -1.57 12.28 9.36
N GLU A 117 -1.63 13.58 9.58
CA GLU A 117 -2.53 14.49 8.88
C GLU A 117 -1.69 15.52 8.12
N GLY A 118 -1.68 15.41 6.79
CA GLY A 118 -0.94 16.36 5.96
C GLY A 118 0.55 16.02 5.77
N GLU A 119 1.33 17.02 5.40
CA GLU A 119 2.77 16.88 5.20
C GLU A 119 3.49 16.79 6.55
N VAL A 120 4.47 15.88 6.64
CA VAL A 120 5.32 15.73 7.82
C VAL A 120 6.76 15.39 7.41
N GLU A 121 7.75 15.98 8.07
CA GLU A 121 9.10 15.49 8.06
C GLU A 121 9.21 14.36 9.08
N LEU A 122 9.26 13.12 8.58
CA LEU A 122 9.32 11.93 9.42
C LEU A 122 10.71 11.76 10.06
N LEU A 123 11.74 11.94 9.27
CA LEU A 123 13.15 11.91 9.66
C LEU A 123 13.87 13.00 8.90
N PRO A 124 15.05 13.49 9.38
CA PRO A 124 15.80 14.48 8.64
C PRO A 124 16.04 14.08 7.18
N GLY A 125 15.48 14.84 6.23
CA GLY A 125 15.56 14.54 4.80
C GLY A 125 14.59 13.45 4.29
N ILE A 126 13.66 12.98 5.11
CA ILE A 126 12.56 12.08 4.67
C ILE A 126 11.24 12.74 5.04
N ARG A 127 10.44 13.12 4.02
CA ARG A 127 9.14 13.75 4.19
C ARG A 127 8.03 12.88 3.58
N LEU A 128 6.89 12.86 4.26
CA LEU A 128 5.64 12.30 3.77
C LEU A 128 4.80 13.43 3.22
N LEU A 129 4.37 13.32 1.97
CA LEU A 129 3.59 14.35 1.30
C LEU A 129 2.27 13.75 0.81
N PRO A 130 1.10 14.18 1.29
CA PRO A 130 -0.19 13.74 0.78
C PRO A 130 -0.33 14.02 -0.70
N THR A 131 -0.76 13.02 -1.45
CA THR A 131 -0.98 13.09 -2.90
C THR A 131 -2.26 12.34 -3.26
N PRO A 132 -3.44 12.83 -2.81
CA PRO A 132 -4.71 12.17 -3.07
C PRO A 132 -4.96 12.02 -4.58
N GLY A 133 -5.63 10.93 -4.96
CA GLY A 133 -5.97 10.65 -6.35
C GLY A 133 -6.09 9.16 -6.64
N HIS A 134 -5.05 8.36 -6.38
CA HIS A 134 -5.13 6.90 -6.46
C HIS A 134 -6.00 6.36 -5.32
N THR A 135 -5.76 6.83 -4.12
CA THR A 135 -6.66 6.79 -2.97
C THR A 135 -6.76 8.19 -2.37
N ASP A 136 -7.78 8.44 -1.54
CA ASP A 136 -7.96 9.74 -0.89
C ASP A 136 -6.88 10.01 0.17
N GLY A 137 -6.35 8.96 0.78
CA GLY A 137 -5.28 9.04 1.78
C GLY A 137 -3.87 8.75 1.24
N HIS A 138 -3.71 8.63 -0.08
CA HIS A 138 -2.40 8.35 -0.70
C HIS A 138 -1.35 9.39 -0.34
N GLN A 139 -0.12 8.93 -0.09
CA GLN A 139 1.04 9.78 0.14
C GLN A 139 2.26 9.31 -0.67
N VAL A 140 3.16 10.22 -0.96
CA VAL A 140 4.48 9.92 -1.50
C VAL A 140 5.56 10.17 -0.48
N VAL A 141 6.68 9.45 -0.61
CA VAL A 141 7.87 9.63 0.22
C VAL A 141 8.88 10.47 -0.56
N VAL A 142 9.21 11.62 -0.02
CA VAL A 142 10.23 12.52 -0.58
C VAL A 142 11.52 12.33 0.20
N VAL A 143 12.60 11.96 -0.52
CA VAL A 143 13.91 11.74 0.09
C VAL A 143 14.91 12.73 -0.47
N GLU A 144 15.52 13.52 0.39
CA GLU A 144 16.58 14.46 0.04
C GLU A 144 17.93 13.72 -0.12
N THR A 145 18.39 13.60 -1.37
CA THR A 145 19.63 12.86 -1.69
C THR A 145 20.81 13.77 -2.03
N GLY A 146 20.69 15.07 -1.76
CA GLY A 146 21.69 16.08 -2.14
C GLY A 146 21.75 16.41 -3.63
N ALA A 147 21.13 15.61 -4.50
CA ALA A 147 21.10 15.80 -5.95
C ALA A 147 19.71 15.66 -6.59
N ALA A 148 18.75 14.98 -5.94
CA ALA A 148 17.40 14.80 -6.45
C ALA A 148 16.43 14.38 -5.34
N ALA A 149 15.16 14.76 -5.48
CA ALA A 149 14.05 14.18 -4.73
C ALA A 149 13.49 12.96 -5.51
N ILE A 150 13.26 11.85 -4.83
CA ILE A 150 12.67 10.66 -5.45
C ILE A 150 11.21 10.60 -5.02
N PHE A 151 10.31 10.56 -6.01
CA PHE A 151 8.88 10.40 -5.81
C PHE A 151 8.48 8.98 -6.19
N HIS A 152 7.85 8.24 -5.27
CA HIS A 152 7.13 7.03 -5.63
C HIS A 152 5.71 7.42 -6.05
N ARG A 153 5.32 7.07 -7.26
CA ARG A 153 3.98 7.26 -7.79
C ARG A 153 3.50 5.93 -8.38
N SER A 154 2.37 5.44 -7.90
CA SER A 154 1.66 4.34 -8.58
C SER A 154 1.12 4.84 -9.92
N PRO A 155 1.41 4.19 -11.04
CA PRO A 155 0.88 4.58 -12.34
C PRO A 155 -0.57 4.11 -12.50
N GLY A 156 -1.51 5.04 -12.62
CA GLY A 156 -2.86 4.80 -13.18
C GLY A 156 -3.88 4.15 -12.24
N ARG A 157 -4.98 3.65 -12.82
CA ARG A 157 -6.13 3.06 -12.11
C ARG A 157 -5.69 1.97 -11.13
N THR A 158 -6.41 1.87 -9.98
CA THR A 158 -6.12 0.89 -8.93
C THR A 158 -6.16 -0.54 -9.49
N CYS A 159 -5.28 -1.42 -9.01
CA CYS A 159 -5.35 -2.85 -9.32
C CYS A 159 -6.76 -3.39 -9.00
N TRP A 160 -7.38 -2.87 -7.96
CA TRP A 160 -8.73 -3.22 -7.51
C TRP A 160 -9.83 -2.74 -8.45
N GLU A 161 -9.76 -1.52 -8.97
CA GLU A 161 -10.70 -1.03 -10.00
C GLU A 161 -10.59 -1.82 -11.31
N ARG A 162 -9.41 -2.32 -11.65
CA ARG A 162 -9.19 -3.16 -12.82
C ARG A 162 -9.76 -4.55 -12.64
N ALA A 163 -9.63 -5.15 -11.47
CA ALA A 163 -10.26 -6.43 -11.13
C ALA A 163 -11.79 -6.37 -11.23
N ARG A 164 -12.42 -5.27 -10.77
CA ARG A 164 -13.88 -5.05 -10.92
C ARG A 164 -14.36 -4.97 -12.37
N ILE A 165 -13.55 -4.43 -13.28
CA ILE A 165 -13.90 -4.36 -14.70
C ILE A 165 -13.83 -5.75 -15.33
N ALA A 166 -12.90 -6.59 -14.90
CA ALA A 166 -12.72 -7.95 -15.40
C ALA A 166 -13.81 -8.93 -14.86
N HIS A 167 -14.38 -8.68 -13.66
CA HIS A 167 -15.42 -9.50 -13.06
C HIS A 167 -16.67 -8.68 -12.68
N PRO A 168 -17.66 -8.54 -13.59
CA PRO A 168 -18.91 -7.80 -13.35
C PRO A 168 -19.80 -8.38 -12.23
N SER A 169 -19.49 -9.58 -11.71
CA SER A 169 -20.30 -10.27 -10.68
C SER A 169 -20.21 -9.69 -9.28
N HIS A 170 -19.28 -8.78 -9.02
CA HIS A 170 -19.13 -8.07 -7.73
C HIS A 170 -19.85 -6.71 -7.70
N ARG A 171 -20.84 -6.48 -8.55
CA ARG A 171 -21.72 -5.31 -8.37
C ARG A 171 -22.62 -5.57 -7.17
N SER A 172 -22.38 -4.87 -6.06
CA SER A 172 -23.34 -4.78 -4.98
C SER A 172 -24.69 -4.35 -5.55
N THR A 173 -25.72 -5.18 -5.38
CA THR A 173 -27.10 -4.85 -5.67
C THR A 173 -27.61 -3.86 -4.64
N GLY A 174 -27.20 -2.61 -4.75
CA GLY A 174 -27.86 -1.48 -4.11
C GLY A 174 -29.12 -1.17 -4.90
N ALA A 175 -30.22 -1.87 -4.58
CA ALA A 175 -31.54 -1.55 -5.09
C ALA A 175 -31.96 -0.18 -4.54
N LEU A 176 -31.85 0.85 -5.36
CA LEU A 176 -32.60 2.08 -5.17
C LEU A 176 -34.05 1.79 -5.54
N SER A 177 -34.87 1.48 -4.55
CA SER A 177 -36.33 1.54 -4.65
C SER A 177 -36.74 2.99 -4.87
N ARG A 178 -37.03 3.35 -6.13
CA ARG A 178 -37.87 4.49 -6.44
C ARG A 178 -39.30 4.05 -6.28
N GLU A 179 -39.93 4.36 -5.17
CA GLU A 179 -41.37 4.48 -5.09
C GLU A 179 -41.77 5.88 -5.53
N GLY A 180 -42.68 5.90 -6.52
CA GLY A 180 -43.24 7.08 -7.08
C GLY A 180 -44.41 7.65 -6.24
N ARG A 181 -44.60 8.92 -6.36
CA ARG A 181 -45.89 9.59 -6.71
C ARG A 181 -45.59 11.06 -6.92
#